data_d1ca2581735558d1fd89a9a579b91346
#
_entry.id   d1ca2581735558d1fd89a9a579b91346
#
_cell.length_a   1.000
_cell.length_b   1.000
_cell.length_c   1.000
_cell.angle_alpha   90.00
_cell.angle_beta   90.00
_cell.angle_gamma   90.00
#
_symmetry.space_group_name_H-M   'P 1'
#
loop_
_entity.id
_entity.type
_entity.pdbx_description
1 polymer ?
#
loop_
_entity_poly.entity_id
_entity_poly.type
_entity_poly.pdbx_seq_one_letter_code
_entity_poly.pdbx_strand_id
1 'polypeptide(L)'
;GQVIGMAGISHDLQEAHARHPAWQRLAIVDDHIRRHYHRPIAMEELTALSGMSIAQIERYCKRIFHLTPRQMIHKVRLEKATELLAGDTPITDIALQCGYTDHSAFSRQFKAMTGSTPRDFRLTLLG
;
A
#
# COMPACT_ATOMS: atom_id res chain seq x y z
N GLY A 1 12.41 -17.05 14.25
CA GLY A 1 11.75 -16.84 14.53
C GLY A 1 11.11 -16.65 14.67
N GLN A 2 11.73 -16.12 15.21
CA GLN A 2 10.99 -16.29 15.35
C GLN A 2 10.03 -15.79 16.11
N VAL A 3 9.82 -14.86 16.30
CA VAL A 3 8.57 -14.44 16.52
C VAL A 3 7.68 -15.50 16.06
N ILE A 4 8.07 -16.62 16.54
CA ILE A 4 7.60 -17.78 15.95
C ILE A 4 6.12 -17.95 16.03
N GLY A 5 5.55 -17.66 17.18
CA GLY A 5 4.14 -17.84 17.36
C GLY A 5 3.31 -16.95 16.44
N MET A 6 3.67 -15.68 16.40
CA MET A 6 2.94 -14.74 15.55
C MET A 6 3.17 -15.04 14.09
N ALA A 7 4.39 -15.35 13.74
CA ALA A 7 4.71 -15.70 12.38
C ALA A 7 3.98 -16.95 11.93
N GLY A 8 3.83 -17.91 12.83
CA GLY A 8 3.10 -19.12 12.53
C GLY A 8 1.65 -18.87 12.21
N ILE A 9 0.99 -18.03 13.00
CA ILE A 9 -0.41 -17.68 12.76
C ILE A 9 -0.56 -16.97 11.42
N SER A 10 0.30 -16.01 11.15
CA SER A 10 0.26 -15.29 9.89
C SER A 10 0.52 -16.20 8.71
N HIS A 11 1.46 -17.12 8.88
CA HIS A 11 1.78 -18.09 7.85
C HIS A 11 0.59 -18.98 7.50
N ASP A 12 -0.13 -19.45 8.49
CA ASP A 12 -1.32 -20.28 8.27
C ASP A 12 -2.39 -19.53 7.50
N LEU A 13 -2.61 -18.28 7.83
CA LEU A 13 -3.58 -17.45 7.11
C LEU A 13 -3.16 -17.25 5.67
N GLN A 14 -1.87 -16.99 5.45
CA GLN A 14 -1.38 -16.81 4.09
C GLN A 14 -1.50 -18.09 3.28
N GLU A 15 -1.26 -19.23 3.87
CA GLU A 15 -1.41 -20.48 3.17
C GLU A 15 -2.84 -20.75 2.78
N ALA A 16 -3.78 -20.44 3.68
CA ALA A 16 -5.20 -20.60 3.37
C ALA A 16 -5.61 -19.69 2.22
N HIS A 17 -5.16 -18.44 2.23
CA HIS A 17 -5.47 -17.50 1.16
C HIS A 17 -4.79 -17.91 -0.14
N ALA A 18 -3.55 -18.40 -0.07
CA ALA A 18 -2.78 -18.76 -1.25
C ALA A 18 -3.41 -19.89 -2.04
N ARG A 19 -4.26 -20.71 -1.39
CA ARG A 19 -4.97 -21.78 -2.07
C ARG A 19 -6.21 -21.29 -2.81
N HIS A 20 -6.68 -20.08 -2.49
CA HIS A 20 -7.83 -19.51 -3.18
C HIS A 20 -7.38 -18.99 -4.54
N PRO A 21 -8.09 -19.34 -5.63
CA PRO A 21 -7.68 -18.87 -6.97
C PRO A 21 -7.51 -17.36 -7.06
N ALA A 22 -8.33 -16.60 -6.33
CA ALA A 22 -8.24 -15.16 -6.36
C ALA A 22 -6.95 -14.64 -5.72
N TRP A 23 -6.37 -15.38 -4.78
CA TRP A 23 -5.14 -14.92 -4.11
C TRP A 23 -4.00 -14.72 -5.10
N GLN A 24 -3.79 -15.68 -6.00
CA GLN A 24 -2.71 -15.57 -6.97
C GLN A 24 -2.89 -14.38 -7.89
N ARG A 25 -4.14 -14.13 -8.30
CA ARG A 25 -4.44 -12.99 -9.15
C ARG A 25 -4.26 -11.66 -8.40
N LEU A 26 -4.65 -11.62 -7.13
CA LEU A 26 -4.45 -10.44 -6.31
C LEU A 26 -2.98 -10.20 -5.99
N ALA A 27 -2.19 -11.27 -5.90
CA ALA A 27 -0.75 -11.12 -5.70
C ALA A 27 -0.11 -10.40 -6.89
N ILE A 28 -0.61 -10.64 -8.09
CA ILE A 28 -0.16 -9.94 -9.29
C ILE A 28 -0.52 -8.46 -9.19
N VAL A 29 -1.73 -8.16 -8.72
CA VAL A 29 -2.18 -6.77 -8.52
C VAL A 29 -1.29 -6.08 -7.48
N ASP A 30 -1.04 -6.72 -6.36
CA ASP A 30 -0.21 -6.15 -5.30
C ASP A 30 1.21 -5.88 -5.80
N ASP A 31 1.79 -6.82 -6.53
CA ASP A 31 3.13 -6.66 -7.08
C ASP A 31 3.18 -5.49 -8.06
N HIS A 32 2.17 -5.36 -8.91
CA HIS A 32 2.08 -4.25 -9.85
C HIS A 32 2.04 -2.90 -9.12
N ILE A 33 1.23 -2.83 -8.07
CA ILE A 33 1.12 -1.61 -7.27
C ILE A 33 2.48 -1.26 -6.65
N ARG A 34 3.18 -2.25 -6.10
CA ARG A 34 4.48 -2.01 -5.46
C ARG A 34 5.55 -1.56 -6.45
N ARG A 35 5.43 -1.95 -7.70
CA ARG A 35 6.37 -1.54 -8.73
C ARG A 35 6.04 -0.18 -9.34
N HIS A 36 4.77 0.22 -9.30
CA HIS A 36 4.32 1.41 -10.03
C HIS A 36 3.60 2.44 -9.17
N TYR A 37 3.76 2.37 -7.85
CA TYR A 37 3.06 3.29 -6.93
C TYR A 37 3.37 4.75 -7.19
N HIS A 38 4.51 5.03 -7.81
CA HIS A 38 5.00 6.39 -8.03
C HIS A 38 4.27 7.12 -9.16
N ARG A 39 3.35 6.47 -9.83
CA ARG A 39 2.54 7.06 -10.89
C ARG A 39 1.08 6.70 -10.71
N PRO A 40 0.17 7.37 -11.42
CA PRO A 40 -1.24 6.96 -11.39
C PRO A 40 -1.40 5.54 -11.90
N ILE A 41 -2.26 4.77 -11.24
CA ILE A 41 -2.57 3.40 -11.63
C ILE A 41 -4.07 3.34 -11.90
N ALA A 42 -4.43 3.02 -13.15
CA ALA A 42 -5.83 2.91 -13.54
C ALA A 42 -6.37 1.52 -13.20
N MET A 43 -7.65 1.45 -12.84
CA MET A 43 -8.26 0.16 -12.55
C MET A 43 -8.19 -0.79 -13.75
N GLU A 44 -8.25 -0.24 -14.96
CA GLU A 44 -8.14 -1.04 -16.18
C GLU A 44 -6.83 -1.79 -16.28
N GLU A 45 -5.74 -1.22 -15.75
CA GLU A 45 -4.46 -1.92 -15.71
C GLU A 45 -4.58 -3.17 -14.85
N LEU A 46 -5.27 -3.04 -13.72
CA LEU A 46 -5.40 -4.14 -12.77
C LEU A 46 -6.29 -5.25 -13.34
N THR A 47 -7.34 -4.88 -14.06
CA THR A 47 -8.20 -5.88 -14.69
C THR A 47 -7.45 -6.64 -15.79
N ALA A 48 -6.66 -5.92 -16.58
CA ALA A 48 -5.89 -6.55 -17.66
C ALA A 48 -4.86 -7.54 -17.11
N LEU A 49 -4.20 -7.17 -16.01
CA LEU A 49 -3.16 -8.01 -15.40
C LEU A 49 -3.74 -9.24 -14.73
N SER A 50 -4.83 -9.06 -14.01
CA SER A 50 -5.37 -10.11 -13.14
C SER A 50 -6.36 -11.02 -13.84
N GLY A 51 -6.93 -10.56 -14.95
CA GLY A 51 -8.00 -11.28 -15.61
C GLY A 51 -9.32 -11.22 -14.84
N MET A 52 -9.43 -10.31 -13.88
CA MET A 52 -10.63 -10.15 -13.06
C MET A 52 -11.32 -8.85 -13.43
N SER A 53 -12.65 -8.81 -13.25
CA SER A 53 -13.40 -7.57 -13.40
C SER A 53 -13.10 -6.62 -12.24
N ILE A 54 -13.44 -5.33 -12.41
CA ILE A 54 -13.27 -4.36 -11.34
C ILE A 54 -14.02 -4.79 -10.09
N ALA A 55 -15.27 -5.25 -10.27
CA ALA A 55 -16.07 -5.70 -9.13
C ALA A 55 -15.43 -6.87 -8.39
N GLN A 56 -14.83 -7.81 -9.14
CA GLN A 56 -14.15 -8.94 -8.51
C GLN A 56 -12.90 -8.48 -7.76
N ILE A 57 -12.12 -7.57 -8.34
CA ILE A 57 -10.92 -7.04 -7.68
C ILE A 57 -11.31 -6.36 -6.38
N GLU A 58 -12.33 -5.49 -6.43
CA GLU A 58 -12.77 -4.78 -5.23
C GLU A 58 -13.26 -5.74 -4.16
N ARG A 59 -14.06 -6.72 -4.54
CA ARG A 59 -14.61 -7.67 -3.59
C ARG A 59 -13.53 -8.51 -2.93
N TYR A 60 -12.60 -9.05 -3.70
CA TYR A 60 -11.56 -9.91 -3.13
C TYR A 60 -10.48 -9.13 -2.40
N CYS A 61 -10.15 -7.92 -2.85
CA CYS A 61 -9.24 -7.07 -2.09
C CYS A 61 -9.80 -6.77 -0.71
N LYS A 62 -11.09 -6.42 -0.65
CA LYS A 62 -11.73 -6.14 0.62
C LYS A 62 -11.78 -7.38 1.51
N ARG A 63 -12.07 -8.52 0.91
CA ARG A 63 -12.21 -9.78 1.65
C ARG A 63 -10.86 -10.28 2.18
N ILE A 64 -9.82 -10.22 1.36
CA ILE A 64 -8.52 -10.81 1.71
C ILE A 64 -7.62 -9.82 2.42
N PHE A 65 -7.54 -8.58 1.92
CA PHE A 65 -6.65 -7.56 2.47
C PHE A 65 -7.35 -6.55 3.36
N HIS A 66 -8.69 -6.56 3.37
CA HIS A 66 -9.51 -5.61 4.12
C HIS A 66 -9.34 -4.17 3.63
N LEU A 67 -8.93 -4.01 2.38
CA LEU A 67 -8.68 -2.70 1.75
C LEU A 67 -9.27 -2.69 0.35
N THR A 68 -9.67 -1.50 -0.10
CA THR A 68 -9.99 -1.34 -1.52
C THR A 68 -8.69 -1.25 -2.31
N PRO A 69 -8.73 -1.49 -3.64
CA PRO A 69 -7.51 -1.32 -4.44
C PRO A 69 -6.90 0.07 -4.30
N ARG A 70 -7.72 1.11 -4.24
CA ARG A 70 -7.23 2.48 -4.06
C ARG A 70 -6.51 2.63 -2.72
N GLN A 71 -7.07 2.05 -1.67
CA GLN A 71 -6.43 2.08 -0.35
C GLN A 71 -5.11 1.32 -0.36
N MET A 72 -5.02 0.24 -1.12
CA MET A 72 -3.77 -0.51 -1.27
C MET A 72 -2.69 0.35 -1.91
N ILE A 73 -3.05 1.12 -2.93
CA ILE A 73 -2.11 2.02 -3.58
C ILE A 73 -1.59 3.06 -2.59
N HIS A 74 -2.51 3.70 -1.86
CA HIS A 74 -2.10 4.69 -0.85
C HIS A 74 -1.23 4.06 0.24
N LYS A 75 -1.57 2.85 0.67
CA LYS A 75 -0.78 2.17 1.69
C LYS A 75 0.67 1.99 1.24
N VAL A 76 0.88 1.52 0.01
CA VAL A 76 2.24 1.34 -0.52
C VAL A 76 2.96 2.68 -0.60
N ARG A 77 2.28 3.71 -1.11
CA ARG A 77 2.87 5.05 -1.21
C ARG A 77 3.31 5.57 0.14
N LEU A 78 2.48 5.38 1.16
CA LEU A 78 2.79 5.89 2.49
C LEU A 78 3.85 5.06 3.21
N GLU A 79 3.93 3.76 2.92
CA GLU A 79 5.05 2.95 3.41
C GLU A 79 6.38 3.49 2.88
N LYS A 80 6.42 3.83 1.59
CA LYS A 80 7.62 4.41 1.00
C LYS A 80 7.92 5.79 1.58
N ALA A 81 6.87 6.56 1.83
CA ALA A 81 7.02 7.88 2.42
C ALA A 81 7.64 7.79 3.82
N THR A 82 7.22 6.81 4.64
CA THR A 82 7.79 6.68 5.98
C THR A 82 9.28 6.36 5.92
N GLU A 83 9.69 5.55 4.94
CA GLU A 83 11.11 5.27 4.75
C GLU A 83 11.90 6.54 4.43
N LEU A 84 11.36 7.37 3.54
CA LEU A 84 12.03 8.60 3.15
C LEU A 84 12.01 9.65 4.25
N LEU A 85 10.95 9.65 5.07
CA LEU A 85 10.85 10.59 6.20
C LEU A 85 11.91 10.33 7.27
N ALA A 86 12.43 9.11 7.35
CA ALA A 86 13.51 8.79 8.28
C ALA A 86 14.82 9.49 7.89
N GLY A 87 14.95 9.90 6.64
CA GLY A 87 16.12 10.64 6.18
C GLY A 87 15.84 12.14 6.15
N ASP A 88 16.55 12.86 5.32
CA ASP A 88 16.45 14.31 5.23
C ASP A 88 15.88 14.82 3.92
N THR A 89 15.28 13.96 3.12
CA THR A 89 14.63 14.38 1.87
C THR A 89 13.52 15.39 2.17
N PRO A 90 13.45 16.50 1.45
CA PRO A 90 12.39 17.48 1.67
C PRO A 90 11.01 16.83 1.49
N ILE A 91 10.06 17.23 2.32
CA ILE A 91 8.73 16.61 2.32
C ILE A 91 8.03 16.78 0.97
N THR A 92 8.24 17.93 0.31
CA THR A 92 7.65 18.15 -1.02
C THR A 92 8.19 17.15 -2.04
N ASP A 93 9.47 16.81 -1.95
CA ASP A 93 10.07 15.83 -2.84
C ASP A 93 9.55 14.44 -2.54
N ILE A 94 9.35 14.12 -1.27
CA ILE A 94 8.78 12.84 -0.86
C ILE A 94 7.40 12.66 -1.47
N ALA A 95 6.58 13.70 -1.40
CA ALA A 95 5.23 13.64 -1.97
C ALA A 95 5.27 13.26 -3.45
N LEU A 96 6.14 13.92 -4.22
CA LEU A 96 6.25 13.65 -5.64
C LEU A 96 6.81 12.25 -5.92
N GLN A 97 7.83 11.85 -5.20
CA GLN A 97 8.42 10.51 -5.37
C GLN A 97 7.43 9.41 -5.07
N CYS A 98 6.49 9.65 -4.16
CA CYS A 98 5.49 8.66 -3.77
C CYS A 98 4.24 8.68 -4.65
N GLY A 99 4.23 9.52 -5.69
CA GLY A 99 3.15 9.50 -6.66
C GLY A 99 2.03 10.49 -6.41
N TYR A 100 2.22 11.43 -5.49
CA TYR A 100 1.23 12.48 -5.24
C TYR A 100 1.53 13.69 -6.10
N THR A 101 0.47 14.34 -6.58
CA THR A 101 0.62 15.48 -7.47
C THR A 101 0.99 16.75 -6.71
N ASP A 102 0.61 16.82 -5.43
CA ASP A 102 0.94 17.99 -4.63
C ASP A 102 1.09 17.61 -3.16
N HIS A 103 1.68 18.52 -2.41
CA HIS A 103 1.98 18.35 -0.99
C HIS A 103 0.71 18.22 -0.16
N SER A 104 -0.34 18.94 -0.52
CA SER A 104 -1.58 18.93 0.27
C SER A 104 -2.26 17.58 0.21
N ALA A 105 -2.33 16.97 -0.98
CA ALA A 105 -2.94 15.65 -1.13
C ALA A 105 -2.14 14.61 -0.34
N PHE A 106 -0.82 14.68 -0.41
CA PHE A 106 0.05 13.78 0.35
C PHE A 106 -0.19 13.92 1.85
N SER A 107 -0.19 15.16 2.35
CA SER A 107 -0.34 15.41 3.78
C SER A 107 -1.69 14.92 4.30
N ARG A 108 -2.76 15.13 3.52
CA ARG A 108 -4.10 14.67 3.92
C ARG A 108 -4.15 13.15 4.03
N GLN A 109 -3.62 12.45 3.02
CA GLN A 109 -3.63 10.98 3.03
C GLN A 109 -2.75 10.44 4.14
N PHE A 110 -1.57 11.03 4.33
CA PHE A 110 -0.66 10.60 5.38
C PHE A 110 -1.32 10.74 6.75
N LYS A 111 -1.92 11.89 7.00
CA LYS A 111 -2.56 12.13 8.30
C LYS A 111 -3.77 11.22 8.48
N ALA A 112 -4.55 10.99 7.43
CA ALA A 112 -5.71 10.11 7.52
C ALA A 112 -5.31 8.67 7.88
N MET A 113 -4.18 8.20 7.41
CA MET A 113 -3.77 6.82 7.63
C MET A 113 -2.87 6.63 8.84
N THR A 114 -2.11 7.65 9.24
CA THR A 114 -1.15 7.52 10.35
C THR A 114 -1.52 8.32 11.59
N GLY A 115 -2.43 9.27 11.45
CA GLY A 115 -2.79 10.16 12.55
C GLY A 115 -1.88 11.36 12.72
N SER A 116 -0.79 11.46 11.96
CA SER A 116 0.18 12.55 12.06
C SER A 116 0.44 13.15 10.69
N THR A 117 0.78 14.45 10.66
CA THR A 117 1.27 15.03 9.42
C THR A 117 2.66 14.47 9.11
N PRO A 118 3.10 14.52 7.85
CA PRO A 118 4.46 14.07 7.53
C PRO A 118 5.53 14.82 8.33
N ARG A 119 5.34 16.11 8.53
CA ARG A 119 6.28 16.91 9.31
C ARG A 119 6.36 16.46 10.76
N ASP A 120 5.20 16.27 11.40
CA ASP A 120 5.16 15.82 12.79
C ASP A 120 5.73 14.42 12.92
N PHE A 121 5.46 13.56 11.96
CA PHE A 121 6.00 12.21 11.95
C PHE A 121 7.53 12.24 11.91
N ARG A 122 8.09 13.07 11.03
CA ARG A 122 9.56 13.22 10.94
C ARG A 122 10.15 13.71 12.26
N LEU A 123 9.50 14.69 12.87
CA LEU A 123 9.98 15.22 14.16
C LEU A 123 9.96 14.15 15.22
N THR A 124 8.97 13.27 15.20
CA THR A 124 8.90 12.15 16.13
C THR A 124 10.08 11.20 15.93
N LEU A 125 10.44 10.93 14.68
CA LEU A 125 11.57 10.06 14.38
C LEU A 125 12.90 10.66 14.83
N LEU A 126 13.04 11.97 14.71
CA LEU A 126 14.28 12.65 15.09
C LEU A 126 14.40 12.88 16.59
N GLY A 127 13.27 12.99 17.24
CA GLY A 127 13.24 13.28 18.65
C GLY A 127 13.38 12.11 19.54
#